data_40c32af9fabd93d21198fecf4360bc0b
#
_entry.id   40c32af9fabd93d21198fecf4360bc0b
#
_cell.length_a   1.000
_cell.length_b   1.000
_cell.length_c   1.000
_cell.angle_alpha   90.00
_cell.angle_beta   90.00
_cell.angle_gamma   90.00
#
_symmetry.space_group_name_H-M   'P 1'
#
loop_
_entity.id
_entity.type
_entity.pdbx_description
1 polymer ?
#
loop_
_entity_poly.entity_id
_entity_poly.type
_entity_poly.pdbx_seq_one_letter_code
_entity_poly.pdbx_strand_id
1 'polypeptide(L)'
;MKKDTSEIEKEIKNLEEEIQAPDFWNNKAKAQEVIKKISELKAEKEGLGKYDSGNAILTIISGAGGDDAEDFSAMLLQMYRKYASPKNWTVISVHENKNDHGGYRNVSIEIQGKNAYGTLKNESGVHRLVRVSPFDAKKLRHTSFSLVEVLPKFSKLEERNILIPEGDLKIEFSRSSGPGGQNVNKRETAVRLVHLPTGISVHASGERSQEQNREQALSILRAKIFKKATEEKKSLEESMKLKNTEIEWGNQIRSYVLHPYKMVKDHRTGAETPNIGGVFEGNLDPFIEAERDL
;
A
#
# COMPACT_ATOMS: atom_id res chain seq x y z
N MET A 1 -1.42 -11.69 -24.61
CA MET A 1 -0.81 -10.97 -25.75
C MET A 1 -0.90 -9.50 -25.41
N LYS A 2 0.22 -8.79 -25.32
CA LYS A 2 0.21 -7.31 -25.20
C LYS A 2 -0.30 -6.76 -26.52
N LYS A 3 -1.30 -5.88 -26.48
CA LYS A 3 -1.77 -5.14 -27.67
C LYS A 3 -0.60 -4.33 -28.22
N ASP A 4 -0.50 -4.22 -29.54
CA ASP A 4 0.51 -3.37 -30.18
C ASP A 4 0.25 -1.90 -29.83
N THR A 5 1.29 -1.16 -29.50
CA THR A 5 1.21 0.26 -29.12
C THR A 5 0.43 1.07 -30.16
N SER A 6 0.55 0.71 -31.44
CA SER A 6 -0.15 1.33 -32.56
C SER A 6 -1.67 1.08 -32.53
N GLU A 7 -2.11 -0.11 -32.04
CA GLU A 7 -3.54 -0.42 -31.89
C GLU A 7 -4.15 0.34 -30.72
N ILE A 8 -3.41 0.46 -29.61
CA ILE A 8 -3.81 1.23 -28.44
C ILE A 8 -3.99 2.71 -28.79
N GLU A 9 -3.07 3.30 -29.57
CA GLU A 9 -3.17 4.68 -30.03
C GLU A 9 -4.40 4.94 -30.90
N LYS A 10 -4.73 4.02 -31.80
CA LYS A 10 -5.93 4.12 -32.64
C LYS A 10 -7.19 4.04 -31.80
N GLU A 11 -7.23 3.12 -30.82
CA GLU A 11 -8.39 2.98 -29.93
C GLU A 11 -8.59 4.23 -29.05
N ILE A 12 -7.50 4.81 -28.53
CA ILE A 12 -7.57 6.10 -27.79
C ILE A 12 -8.14 7.20 -28.67
N LYS A 13 -7.64 7.35 -29.89
CA LYS A 13 -8.09 8.39 -30.82
C LYS A 13 -9.57 8.27 -31.17
N ASN A 14 -10.05 7.06 -31.43
CA ASN A 14 -11.47 6.79 -31.72
C ASN A 14 -12.36 7.17 -30.52
N LEU A 15 -11.94 6.85 -29.31
CA LEU A 15 -12.69 7.20 -28.09
C LEU A 15 -12.62 8.70 -27.77
N GLU A 16 -11.51 9.38 -28.08
CA GLU A 16 -11.40 10.84 -27.97
C GLU A 16 -12.29 11.57 -29.00
N GLU A 17 -12.45 11.03 -30.20
CA GLU A 17 -13.41 11.53 -31.20
C GLU A 17 -14.86 11.32 -30.75
N GLU A 18 -15.18 10.19 -30.09
CA GLU A 18 -16.51 9.94 -29.51
C GLU A 18 -16.89 10.96 -28.43
N ILE A 19 -15.94 11.42 -27.62
CA ILE A 19 -16.16 12.46 -26.58
C ILE A 19 -16.54 13.82 -27.18
N GLN A 20 -16.11 14.11 -28.41
CA GLN A 20 -16.40 15.39 -29.09
C GLN A 20 -17.80 15.46 -29.68
N ALA A 21 -18.54 14.34 -29.71
CA ALA A 21 -19.91 14.33 -30.21
C ALA A 21 -20.85 15.15 -29.30
N PRO A 22 -21.73 16.01 -29.85
CA PRO A 22 -22.61 16.89 -29.07
C PRO A 22 -23.50 16.17 -28.06
N ASP A 23 -23.90 14.94 -28.38
CA ASP A 23 -24.81 14.12 -27.56
C ASP A 23 -24.11 13.23 -26.55
N PHE A 24 -22.77 13.18 -26.54
CA PHE A 24 -21.98 12.30 -25.68
C PHE A 24 -22.28 12.52 -24.18
N TRP A 25 -22.43 13.79 -23.79
CA TRP A 25 -22.61 14.17 -22.38
C TRP A 25 -24.02 13.95 -21.84
N ASN A 26 -24.99 13.63 -22.71
CA ASN A 26 -26.38 13.35 -22.32
C ASN A 26 -26.49 12.03 -21.51
N ASN A 27 -25.56 11.09 -21.72
CA ASN A 27 -25.52 9.83 -20.99
C ASN A 27 -24.30 9.78 -20.04
N LYS A 28 -24.52 10.23 -18.78
CA LYS A 28 -23.48 10.28 -17.75
C LYS A 28 -22.76 8.93 -17.52
N ALA A 29 -23.49 7.82 -17.56
CA ALA A 29 -22.91 6.49 -17.31
C ALA A 29 -21.97 6.09 -18.45
N LYS A 30 -22.41 6.27 -19.72
CA LYS A 30 -21.58 6.01 -20.89
C LYS A 30 -20.35 6.93 -20.95
N ALA A 31 -20.53 8.21 -20.63
CA ALA A 31 -19.42 9.18 -20.60
C ALA A 31 -18.34 8.77 -19.57
N GLN A 32 -18.73 8.35 -18.37
CA GLN A 32 -17.80 7.87 -17.35
C GLN A 32 -17.05 6.61 -17.79
N GLU A 33 -17.73 5.69 -18.46
CA GLU A 33 -17.15 4.44 -18.96
C GLU A 33 -16.10 4.71 -20.04
N VAL A 34 -16.38 5.59 -21.00
CA VAL A 34 -15.46 5.97 -22.08
C VAL A 34 -14.24 6.71 -21.53
N ILE A 35 -14.43 7.67 -20.61
CA ILE A 35 -13.32 8.40 -19.96
C ILE A 35 -12.43 7.43 -19.19
N LYS A 36 -13.03 6.48 -18.47
CA LYS A 36 -12.29 5.44 -17.75
C LYS A 36 -11.48 4.58 -18.72
N LYS A 37 -12.06 4.16 -19.82
CA LYS A 37 -11.42 3.33 -20.84
C LYS A 37 -10.22 4.04 -21.50
N ILE A 38 -10.36 5.36 -21.81
CA ILE A 38 -9.24 6.17 -22.31
C ILE A 38 -8.11 6.25 -21.29
N SER A 39 -8.45 6.45 -20.01
CA SER A 39 -7.45 6.49 -18.94
C SER A 39 -6.70 5.14 -18.81
N GLU A 40 -7.42 4.02 -18.90
CA GLU A 40 -6.85 2.67 -18.87
C GLU A 40 -5.91 2.42 -20.07
N LEU A 41 -6.33 2.77 -21.27
CA LEU A 41 -5.52 2.63 -22.48
C LEU A 41 -4.28 3.54 -22.48
N LYS A 42 -4.39 4.76 -21.97
CA LYS A 42 -3.23 5.66 -21.80
C LYS A 42 -2.22 5.07 -20.80
N ALA A 43 -2.70 4.49 -19.70
CA ALA A 43 -1.85 3.80 -18.74
C ALA A 43 -1.19 2.56 -19.35
N GLU A 44 -1.92 1.75 -20.13
CA GLU A 44 -1.39 0.58 -20.84
C GLU A 44 -0.30 0.99 -21.86
N LYS A 45 -0.50 2.10 -22.59
CA LYS A 45 0.50 2.67 -23.50
C LYS A 45 1.79 3.07 -22.78
N GLU A 46 1.68 3.61 -21.57
CA GLU A 46 2.81 3.99 -20.71
C GLU A 46 3.44 2.78 -19.98
N GLY A 47 2.95 1.56 -20.24
CA GLY A 47 3.40 0.34 -19.56
C GLY A 47 2.94 0.22 -18.11
N LEU A 48 2.00 1.08 -17.70
CA LEU A 48 1.44 1.08 -16.36
C LEU A 48 0.38 -0.03 -16.22
N GLY A 49 0.38 -0.70 -15.09
CA GLY A 49 -0.67 -1.66 -14.73
C GLY A 49 -2.03 -0.97 -14.59
N LYS A 50 -3.10 -1.75 -14.75
CA LYS A 50 -4.51 -1.28 -14.69
C LYS A 50 -4.82 -0.37 -13.49
N TYR A 51 -4.15 -0.57 -12.36
CA TYR A 51 -4.40 0.16 -11.10
C TYR A 51 -3.33 1.20 -10.79
N ASP A 52 -2.26 1.27 -11.60
CA ASP A 52 -1.08 2.10 -11.31
C ASP A 52 -1.40 3.60 -11.23
N SER A 53 -2.41 4.07 -11.98
CA SER A 53 -2.86 5.46 -11.95
C SER A 53 -3.64 5.85 -10.69
N GLY A 54 -4.02 4.86 -9.86
CA GLY A 54 -4.91 5.04 -8.71
C GLY A 54 -4.20 5.41 -7.41
N ASN A 55 -5.02 5.54 -6.36
CA ASN A 55 -4.58 5.73 -4.99
C ASN A 55 -3.98 4.45 -4.41
N ALA A 56 -3.13 4.60 -3.40
CA ALA A 56 -2.52 3.49 -2.67
C ALA A 56 -3.03 3.39 -1.24
N ILE A 57 -3.11 2.16 -0.72
CA ILE A 57 -3.22 1.87 0.70
C ILE A 57 -1.87 1.28 1.12
N LEU A 58 -1.18 1.97 2.02
CA LEU A 58 0.11 1.55 2.55
C LEU A 58 -0.06 1.12 4.00
N THR A 59 0.30 -0.12 4.30
CA THR A 59 0.26 -0.69 5.64
C THR A 59 1.68 -1.04 6.09
N ILE A 60 2.06 -0.59 7.29
CA ILE A 60 3.34 -0.92 7.91
C ILE A 60 3.05 -1.76 9.15
N ILE A 61 3.70 -2.91 9.26
CA ILE A 61 3.55 -3.84 10.38
C ILE A 61 4.94 -4.05 10.97
N SER A 62 5.11 -3.79 12.27
CA SER A 62 6.36 -4.09 12.97
C SER A 62 6.59 -5.58 13.05
N GLY A 63 7.79 -6.00 12.72
CA GLY A 63 8.25 -7.39 12.79
C GLY A 63 9.11 -7.66 14.03
N ALA A 64 10.13 -8.48 13.86
CA ALA A 64 11.06 -8.78 14.93
C ALA A 64 11.87 -7.54 15.33
N GLY A 65 12.04 -7.30 16.65
CA GLY A 65 12.83 -6.20 17.21
C GLY A 65 12.17 -5.43 18.35
N GLY A 66 10.94 -5.81 18.77
CA GLY A 66 10.24 -5.15 19.88
C GLY A 66 10.06 -3.65 19.66
N ASP A 67 10.33 -2.84 20.69
CA ASP A 67 10.19 -1.37 20.64
C ASP A 67 11.02 -0.72 19.52
N ASP A 68 12.19 -1.28 19.19
CA ASP A 68 13.01 -0.83 18.05
C ASP A 68 12.31 -1.04 16.70
N ALA A 69 11.55 -2.13 16.52
CA ALA A 69 10.80 -2.39 15.31
C ALA A 69 9.56 -1.49 15.21
N GLU A 70 8.89 -1.23 16.35
CA GLU A 70 7.75 -0.34 16.42
C GLU A 70 8.16 1.12 16.13
N ASP A 71 9.31 1.57 16.65
CA ASP A 71 9.90 2.87 16.35
C ASP A 71 10.33 2.96 14.87
N PHE A 72 10.93 1.89 14.33
CA PHE A 72 11.26 1.84 12.91
C PHE A 72 10.03 1.98 12.01
N SER A 73 8.91 1.35 12.39
CA SER A 73 7.63 1.54 11.69
C SER A 73 7.17 3.00 11.70
N ALA A 74 7.40 3.73 12.81
CA ALA A 74 7.12 5.16 12.87
C ALA A 74 8.05 5.97 11.94
N MET A 75 9.33 5.62 11.88
CA MET A 75 10.29 6.26 10.96
C MET A 75 9.89 6.05 9.51
N LEU A 76 9.50 4.83 9.11
CA LEU A 76 9.01 4.52 7.77
C LEU A 76 7.73 5.29 7.43
N LEU A 77 6.78 5.37 8.37
CA LEU A 77 5.55 6.15 8.18
C LEU A 77 5.86 7.62 7.89
N GLN A 78 6.77 8.23 8.66
CA GLN A 78 7.17 9.62 8.45
C GLN A 78 7.90 9.80 7.11
N MET A 79 8.74 8.85 6.73
CA MET A 79 9.43 8.83 5.44
C MET A 79 8.43 8.87 4.26
N TYR A 80 7.40 8.01 4.27
CA TYR A 80 6.39 8.00 3.22
C TYR A 80 5.49 9.24 3.24
N ARG A 81 5.16 9.78 4.42
CA ARG A 81 4.44 11.06 4.53
C ARG A 81 5.23 12.22 3.91
N LYS A 82 6.52 12.29 4.18
CA LYS A 82 7.42 13.32 3.62
C LYS A 82 7.61 13.12 2.12
N TYR A 83 7.65 11.88 1.64
CA TYR A 83 7.70 11.59 0.21
C TYR A 83 6.43 12.03 -0.53
N ALA A 84 5.27 11.87 0.09
CA ALA A 84 3.98 12.26 -0.49
C ALA A 84 3.79 13.79 -0.62
N SER A 85 4.35 14.56 0.33
CA SER A 85 4.13 16.00 0.45
C SER A 85 4.55 16.79 -0.82
N PRO A 86 5.77 16.67 -1.36
CA PRO A 86 6.18 17.40 -2.56
C PRO A 86 5.43 16.95 -3.83
N LYS A 87 4.83 15.78 -3.82
CA LYS A 87 4.04 15.24 -4.94
C LYS A 87 2.57 15.70 -4.90
N ASN A 88 2.21 16.54 -3.91
CA ASN A 88 0.83 16.99 -3.66
C ASN A 88 -0.15 15.82 -3.43
N TRP A 89 0.34 14.72 -2.85
CA TRP A 89 -0.50 13.61 -2.45
C TRP A 89 -1.07 13.85 -1.06
N THR A 90 -2.36 13.56 -0.89
CA THR A 90 -3.01 13.63 0.42
C THR A 90 -2.84 12.31 1.16
N VAL A 91 -2.37 12.35 2.40
CA VAL A 91 -2.20 11.17 3.24
C VAL A 91 -3.26 11.16 4.33
N ILE A 92 -4.10 10.14 4.34
CA ILE A 92 -5.19 9.94 5.30
C ILE A 92 -4.86 8.72 6.16
N SER A 93 -4.94 8.88 7.48
CA SER A 93 -4.77 7.74 8.40
C SER A 93 -6.03 6.88 8.38
N VAL A 94 -5.86 5.58 8.15
CA VAL A 94 -6.94 4.58 8.14
C VAL A 94 -6.97 3.81 9.45
N HIS A 95 -5.79 3.43 9.95
CA HIS A 95 -5.63 2.70 11.20
C HIS A 95 -4.28 3.04 11.83
N GLU A 96 -4.28 3.22 13.15
CA GLU A 96 -3.06 3.43 13.93
C GLU A 96 -3.14 2.62 15.23
N ASN A 97 -2.16 1.73 15.44
CA ASN A 97 -1.96 1.03 16.70
C ASN A 97 -0.57 1.40 17.24
N LYS A 98 -0.57 2.37 18.18
CA LYS A 98 0.65 2.92 18.79
C LYS A 98 1.01 2.19 20.07
N ASN A 99 2.32 2.16 20.36
CA ASN A 99 2.82 1.83 21.68
C ASN A 99 2.93 3.10 22.56
N ASP A 100 3.31 2.89 23.83
CA ASP A 100 3.46 4.01 24.80
C ASP A 100 4.66 4.92 24.49
N HIS A 101 5.60 4.48 23.65
CA HIS A 101 6.80 5.22 23.24
C HIS A 101 6.65 5.95 21.90
N GLY A 102 5.46 5.93 21.28
CA GLY A 102 5.18 6.60 20.01
C GLY A 102 5.51 5.77 18.76
N GLY A 103 5.97 4.54 18.92
CA GLY A 103 6.13 3.57 17.85
C GLY A 103 4.78 3.00 17.38
N TYR A 104 4.78 2.27 16.27
CA TYR A 104 3.58 1.65 15.73
C TYR A 104 3.76 0.14 15.60
N ARG A 105 2.84 -0.63 16.21
CA ARG A 105 2.71 -2.08 15.96
C ARG A 105 2.15 -2.35 14.58
N ASN A 106 1.16 -1.55 14.22
CA ASN A 106 0.53 -1.58 12.90
C ASN A 106 -0.01 -0.19 12.57
N VAL A 107 0.23 0.28 11.35
CA VAL A 107 -0.33 1.53 10.85
C VAL A 107 -0.71 1.37 9.39
N SER A 108 -1.89 1.85 9.02
CA SER A 108 -2.36 1.88 7.64
C SER A 108 -2.74 3.30 7.26
N ILE A 109 -2.23 3.76 6.13
CA ILE A 109 -2.54 5.07 5.55
C ILE A 109 -3.06 4.90 4.13
N GLU A 110 -3.97 5.77 3.75
CA GLU A 110 -4.37 5.95 2.36
C GLU A 110 -3.59 7.11 1.77
N ILE A 111 -2.95 6.90 0.63
CA ILE A 111 -2.22 7.91 -0.13
C ILE A 111 -3.05 8.21 -1.38
N GLN A 112 -3.67 9.39 -1.40
CA GLN A 112 -4.50 9.86 -2.50
C GLN A 112 -3.70 10.75 -3.42
N GLY A 113 -3.57 10.34 -4.68
CA GLY A 113 -2.87 11.10 -5.69
C GLY A 113 -2.73 10.35 -7.02
N LYS A 114 -2.43 11.09 -8.07
CA LYS A 114 -2.21 10.49 -9.39
C LYS A 114 -0.98 9.58 -9.34
N ASN A 115 -1.14 8.35 -9.82
CA ASN A 115 -0.09 7.32 -9.89
C ASN A 115 0.51 6.93 -8.53
N ALA A 116 -0.18 7.19 -7.42
CA ALA A 116 0.34 6.89 -6.09
C ALA A 116 0.63 5.39 -5.92
N TYR A 117 -0.29 4.51 -6.36
CA TYR A 117 -0.08 3.06 -6.31
C TYR A 117 1.04 2.62 -7.24
N GLY A 118 1.03 3.05 -8.52
CA GLY A 118 2.06 2.66 -9.49
C GLY A 118 3.47 3.05 -9.06
N THR A 119 3.61 4.18 -8.38
CA THR A 119 4.89 4.67 -7.85
C THR A 119 5.36 3.84 -6.65
N LEU A 120 4.45 3.44 -5.76
CA LEU A 120 4.80 2.83 -4.47
C LEU A 120 4.64 1.30 -4.43
N LYS A 121 4.04 0.67 -5.44
CA LYS A 121 3.73 -0.79 -5.43
C LYS A 121 4.96 -1.67 -5.16
N ASN A 122 6.12 -1.28 -5.66
CA ASN A 122 7.36 -2.01 -5.51
C ASN A 122 8.02 -1.80 -4.13
N GLU A 123 7.56 -0.83 -3.32
CA GLU A 123 7.97 -0.67 -1.91
C GLU A 123 7.42 -1.78 -0.99
N SER A 124 6.54 -2.67 -1.52
CA SER A 124 6.02 -3.82 -0.77
C SER A 124 7.10 -4.82 -0.47
N GLY A 125 7.37 -5.06 0.82
CA GLY A 125 8.35 -6.05 1.26
C GLY A 125 8.86 -5.80 2.66
N VAL A 126 9.88 -6.56 3.06
CA VAL A 126 10.50 -6.44 4.38
C VAL A 126 11.59 -5.37 4.33
N HIS A 127 11.51 -4.40 5.22
CA HIS A 127 12.53 -3.39 5.46
C HIS A 127 13.31 -3.73 6.72
N ARG A 128 14.63 -3.54 6.69
CA ARG A 128 15.55 -3.85 7.79
C ARG A 128 16.25 -2.60 8.26
N LEU A 129 16.20 -2.34 9.58
CA LEU A 129 16.97 -1.28 10.23
C LEU A 129 18.11 -1.89 11.07
N VAL A 130 19.32 -1.34 10.97
CA VAL A 130 20.45 -1.65 11.83
C VAL A 130 20.96 -0.36 12.47
N ARG A 131 20.78 -0.23 13.78
CA ARG A 131 21.21 0.97 14.54
C ARG A 131 21.62 0.60 15.96
N VAL A 132 22.23 1.55 16.66
CA VAL A 132 22.31 1.52 18.13
C VAL A 132 20.91 1.79 18.67
N SER A 133 20.40 0.90 19.53
CA SER A 133 19.06 1.03 20.10
C SER A 133 18.98 2.23 21.05
N PRO A 134 17.98 3.12 20.91
CA PRO A 134 17.73 4.16 21.88
C PRO A 134 17.03 3.62 23.14
N PHE A 135 16.48 2.41 23.10
CA PHE A 135 15.75 1.76 24.19
C PHE A 135 16.65 0.85 25.03
N ASP A 136 17.85 0.51 24.54
CA ASP A 136 18.82 -0.31 25.28
C ASP A 136 19.77 0.55 26.10
N ALA A 137 19.75 0.36 27.42
CA ALA A 137 20.67 1.03 28.34
C ALA A 137 22.14 0.78 28.04
N LYS A 138 22.48 -0.38 27.47
CA LYS A 138 23.85 -0.76 27.07
C LYS A 138 24.27 -0.20 25.73
N LYS A 139 23.36 0.50 25.01
CA LYS A 139 23.59 1.08 23.67
C LYS A 139 24.12 0.06 22.66
N LEU A 140 23.60 -1.17 22.72
CA LEU A 140 23.95 -2.22 21.79
C LEU A 140 23.34 -1.98 20.41
N ARG A 141 23.94 -2.55 19.40
CA ARG A 141 23.46 -2.54 18.03
C ARG A 141 22.36 -3.57 17.86
N HIS A 142 21.16 -3.09 17.49
CA HIS A 142 20.00 -3.93 17.22
C HIS A 142 19.67 -3.96 15.73
N THR A 143 19.03 -5.04 15.34
CA THR A 143 18.44 -5.21 13.99
C THR A 143 16.96 -5.36 14.16
N SER A 144 16.20 -4.52 13.46
CA SER A 144 14.74 -4.48 13.52
C SER A 144 14.16 -4.64 12.11
N PHE A 145 12.98 -5.23 12.02
CA PHE A 145 12.32 -5.48 10.77
C PHE A 145 10.90 -4.88 10.80
N SER A 146 10.48 -4.33 9.66
CA SER A 146 9.10 -3.89 9.43
C SER A 146 8.66 -4.33 8.05
N LEU A 147 7.44 -4.85 7.95
CA LEU A 147 6.82 -5.20 6.68
C LEU A 147 6.05 -3.99 6.17
N VAL A 148 6.33 -3.58 4.95
CA VAL A 148 5.54 -2.61 4.19
C VAL A 148 4.69 -3.38 3.18
N GLU A 149 3.39 -3.11 3.15
CA GLU A 149 2.46 -3.65 2.18
C GLU A 149 1.79 -2.48 1.45
N VAL A 150 1.87 -2.47 0.12
CA VAL A 150 1.22 -1.46 -0.72
C VAL A 150 0.17 -2.14 -1.58
N LEU A 151 -1.06 -1.64 -1.50
CA LEU A 151 -2.23 -2.16 -2.20
C LEU A 151 -2.89 -1.04 -3.01
N PRO A 152 -3.50 -1.35 -4.16
CA PRO A 152 -4.32 -0.37 -4.86
C PRO A 152 -5.60 -0.09 -4.08
N LYS A 153 -6.05 1.16 -4.09
CA LYS A 153 -7.41 1.48 -3.67
C LYS A 153 -8.34 1.34 -4.87
N PHE A 154 -9.26 0.39 -4.80
CA PHE A 154 -10.26 0.20 -5.84
C PHE A 154 -11.31 1.31 -5.83
N SER A 155 -11.84 1.65 -7.01
CA SER A 155 -13.03 2.48 -7.10
C SER A 155 -14.24 1.72 -6.54
N LYS A 156 -15.25 2.45 -6.02
CA LYS A 156 -16.50 1.84 -5.51
C LYS A 156 -17.20 0.90 -6.52
N LEU A 157 -16.98 1.12 -7.83
CA LEU A 157 -17.50 0.26 -8.90
C LEU A 157 -16.73 -1.06 -9.03
N GLU A 158 -15.42 -1.03 -8.83
CA GLU A 158 -14.57 -2.24 -8.87
C GLU A 158 -14.70 -3.07 -7.59
N GLU A 159 -14.87 -2.41 -6.44
CA GLU A 159 -15.18 -3.06 -5.16
C GLU A 159 -16.48 -3.86 -5.21
N ARG A 160 -17.50 -3.37 -5.94
CA ARG A 160 -18.78 -4.09 -6.12
C ARG A 160 -18.66 -5.39 -6.90
N ASN A 161 -17.63 -5.52 -7.76
CA ASN A 161 -17.41 -6.73 -8.54
C ASN A 161 -16.75 -7.87 -7.74
N ILE A 162 -16.19 -7.59 -6.55
CA ILE A 162 -15.73 -8.60 -5.62
C ILE A 162 -16.84 -8.81 -4.59
N LEU A 163 -17.78 -9.69 -4.93
CA LEU A 163 -18.83 -10.10 -4.00
C LEU A 163 -18.22 -10.97 -2.92
N ILE A 164 -18.11 -10.44 -1.70
CA ILE A 164 -17.81 -11.23 -0.51
C ILE A 164 -19.13 -11.51 0.18
N PRO A 165 -19.58 -12.77 0.24
CA PRO A 165 -20.80 -13.11 0.97
C PRO A 165 -20.69 -12.72 2.45
N GLU A 166 -21.73 -12.16 3.02
CA GLU A 166 -21.71 -11.78 4.45
C GLU A 166 -21.45 -12.98 5.37
N GLY A 167 -21.86 -14.17 4.96
CA GLY A 167 -21.60 -15.41 5.69
C GLY A 167 -20.13 -15.80 5.80
N ASP A 168 -19.27 -15.27 4.91
CA ASP A 168 -17.83 -15.52 4.91
C ASP A 168 -17.04 -14.47 5.73
N LEU A 169 -17.76 -13.52 6.33
CA LEU A 169 -17.17 -12.44 7.13
C LEU A 169 -17.42 -12.65 8.62
N LYS A 170 -16.36 -12.68 9.40
CA LYS A 170 -16.42 -12.50 10.84
C LYS A 170 -16.12 -11.04 11.16
N ILE A 171 -17.08 -10.37 11.81
CA ILE A 171 -16.97 -8.98 12.22
C ILE A 171 -16.75 -8.92 13.72
N GLU A 172 -15.69 -8.26 14.16
CA GLU A 172 -15.39 -8.02 15.57
C GLU A 172 -15.32 -6.51 15.81
N PHE A 173 -15.95 -6.05 16.88
CA PHE A 173 -15.90 -4.65 17.29
C PHE A 173 -14.97 -4.51 18.49
N SER A 174 -14.22 -3.42 18.52
CA SER A 174 -13.32 -3.12 19.62
C SER A 174 -13.26 -1.60 19.87
N ARG A 175 -12.71 -1.24 20.99
CA ARG A 175 -12.45 0.17 21.29
C ARG A 175 -11.26 0.64 20.48
N SER A 176 -11.34 1.86 19.96
CA SER A 176 -10.20 2.46 19.25
C SER A 176 -9.10 2.78 20.26
N SER A 177 -7.86 2.40 19.94
CA SER A 177 -6.67 2.77 20.71
C SER A 177 -6.17 4.13 20.21
N GLY A 178 -6.39 5.19 20.96
CA GLY A 178 -5.89 6.53 20.61
C GLY A 178 -6.10 7.54 21.74
N PRO A 179 -5.35 8.66 21.77
CA PRO A 179 -5.62 9.73 22.70
C PRO A 179 -6.98 10.35 22.38
N GLY A 180 -7.93 10.23 23.32
CA GLY A 180 -9.29 10.74 23.14
C GLY A 180 -10.03 10.83 24.48
N GLY A 181 -11.06 11.67 24.52
CA GLY A 181 -11.90 11.89 25.69
C GLY A 181 -12.78 10.66 26.05
N GLN A 182 -13.66 10.81 27.06
CA GLN A 182 -14.50 9.74 27.61
C GLN A 182 -15.29 8.92 26.58
N ASN A 183 -15.62 9.48 25.40
CA ASN A 183 -16.36 8.78 24.35
C ASN A 183 -15.52 7.75 23.59
N VAL A 184 -14.22 7.96 23.42
CA VAL A 184 -13.29 7.03 22.74
C VAL A 184 -13.13 5.76 23.59
N ASN A 185 -13.12 5.92 24.91
CA ASN A 185 -12.96 4.81 25.86
C ASN A 185 -14.27 4.03 26.13
N LYS A 186 -15.43 4.56 25.71
CA LYS A 186 -16.74 3.94 25.96
C LYS A 186 -17.38 3.31 24.73
N ARG A 187 -17.02 3.75 23.50
CA ARG A 187 -17.63 3.26 22.26
C ARG A 187 -16.69 2.34 21.51
N GLU A 188 -17.22 1.21 21.06
CA GLU A 188 -16.51 0.25 20.22
C GLU A 188 -16.66 0.66 18.75
N THR A 189 -15.90 1.67 18.33
CA THR A 189 -15.92 2.19 16.95
C THR A 189 -14.95 1.50 16.02
N ALA A 190 -13.90 0.86 16.55
CA ALA A 190 -12.96 0.10 15.76
C ALA A 190 -13.57 -1.21 15.27
N VAL A 191 -13.33 -1.56 14.02
CA VAL A 191 -13.86 -2.73 13.34
C VAL A 191 -12.71 -3.61 12.86
N ARG A 192 -12.79 -4.89 13.22
CA ARG A 192 -11.94 -5.94 12.65
C ARG A 192 -12.78 -6.87 11.80
N LEU A 193 -12.40 -7.03 10.54
CA LEU A 193 -13.01 -7.98 9.62
C LEU A 193 -12.05 -9.13 9.37
N VAL A 194 -12.59 -10.35 9.43
CA VAL A 194 -11.85 -11.56 9.07
C VAL A 194 -12.63 -12.28 7.98
N HIS A 195 -11.99 -12.53 6.84
CA HIS A 195 -12.56 -13.36 5.78
C HIS A 195 -12.24 -14.82 6.10
N LEU A 196 -13.27 -15.58 6.45
CA LEU A 196 -13.15 -16.97 6.95
C LEU A 196 -12.44 -17.90 5.97
N PRO A 197 -12.77 -17.91 4.64
CA PRO A 197 -12.13 -18.82 3.70
C PRO A 197 -10.63 -18.58 3.49
N THR A 198 -10.18 -17.32 3.57
CA THR A 198 -8.76 -16.98 3.30
C THR A 198 -7.96 -16.69 4.56
N GLY A 199 -8.61 -16.54 5.72
CA GLY A 199 -7.98 -16.14 6.98
C GLY A 199 -7.45 -14.68 7.01
N ILE A 200 -7.69 -13.91 5.94
CA ILE A 200 -7.23 -12.52 5.85
C ILE A 200 -8.01 -11.66 6.84
N SER A 201 -7.29 -10.90 7.67
CA SER A 201 -7.88 -9.96 8.60
C SER A 201 -7.48 -8.52 8.30
N VAL A 202 -8.42 -7.60 8.58
CA VAL A 202 -8.25 -6.16 8.42
C VAL A 202 -8.80 -5.45 9.63
N HIS A 203 -8.17 -4.37 10.05
CA HIS A 203 -8.59 -3.54 11.17
C HIS A 203 -8.72 -2.08 10.70
N ALA A 204 -9.82 -1.41 11.04
CA ALA A 204 -10.03 0.01 10.78
C ALA A 204 -10.56 0.70 12.05
N SER A 205 -9.96 1.84 12.41
CA SER A 205 -10.31 2.60 13.62
C SER A 205 -10.13 4.11 13.45
N GLY A 206 -9.89 4.59 12.23
CA GLY A 206 -9.58 6.01 11.95
C GLY A 206 -10.80 6.93 11.98
N GLU A 207 -11.99 6.39 11.76
CA GLU A 207 -13.22 7.19 11.68
C GLU A 207 -13.98 7.20 13.02
N ARG A 208 -14.82 8.25 13.19
CA ARG A 208 -15.67 8.39 14.38
C ARG A 208 -16.89 7.47 14.36
N SER A 209 -17.31 7.00 13.19
CA SER A 209 -18.44 6.12 12.99
C SER A 209 -17.98 4.68 12.79
N GLN A 210 -18.61 3.76 13.52
CA GLN A 210 -18.42 2.31 13.36
C GLN A 210 -18.74 1.86 11.92
N GLU A 211 -19.77 2.44 11.30
CA GLU A 211 -20.17 2.12 9.93
C GLU A 211 -19.12 2.54 8.90
N GLN A 212 -18.54 3.74 9.04
CA GLN A 212 -17.44 4.20 8.18
C GLN A 212 -16.20 3.34 8.33
N ASN A 213 -15.84 2.94 9.57
CA ASN A 213 -14.75 2.01 9.79
C ASN A 213 -15.04 0.63 9.19
N ARG A 214 -16.30 0.15 9.22
CA ARG A 214 -16.72 -1.09 8.55
C ARG A 214 -16.56 -0.99 7.03
N GLU A 215 -17.00 0.10 6.42
CA GLU A 215 -16.83 0.31 4.97
C GLU A 215 -15.35 0.37 4.56
N GLN A 216 -14.53 1.08 5.33
CA GLN A 216 -13.08 1.12 5.08
C GLN A 216 -12.44 -0.25 5.23
N ALA A 217 -12.76 -0.98 6.29
CA ALA A 217 -12.23 -2.33 6.50
C ALA A 217 -12.65 -3.27 5.37
N LEU A 218 -13.89 -3.19 4.88
CA LEU A 218 -14.36 -3.95 3.72
C LEU A 218 -13.61 -3.61 2.44
N SER A 219 -13.35 -2.33 2.19
CA SER A 219 -12.56 -1.88 1.02
C SER A 219 -11.16 -2.47 1.03
N ILE A 220 -10.48 -2.39 2.18
CA ILE A 220 -9.13 -2.95 2.35
C ILE A 220 -9.16 -4.49 2.21
N LEU A 221 -10.16 -5.15 2.79
CA LEU A 221 -10.29 -6.60 2.72
C LEU A 221 -10.47 -7.07 1.28
N ARG A 222 -11.32 -6.40 0.49
CA ARG A 222 -11.50 -6.69 -0.94
C ARG A 222 -10.20 -6.53 -1.72
N ALA A 223 -9.43 -5.46 -1.43
CA ALA A 223 -8.13 -5.25 -2.04
C ALA A 223 -7.13 -6.39 -1.73
N LYS A 224 -7.10 -6.85 -0.48
CA LYS A 224 -6.24 -7.96 -0.05
C LYS A 224 -6.65 -9.28 -0.70
N ILE A 225 -7.94 -9.58 -0.79
CA ILE A 225 -8.46 -10.79 -1.44
C ILE A 225 -8.13 -10.76 -2.93
N PHE A 226 -8.31 -9.61 -3.59
CA PHE A 226 -7.95 -9.46 -5.00
C PHE A 226 -6.46 -9.66 -5.25
N LYS A 227 -5.61 -9.05 -4.43
CA LYS A 227 -4.15 -9.23 -4.52
C LYS A 227 -3.79 -10.72 -4.40
N LYS A 228 -4.32 -11.39 -3.38
CA LYS A 228 -4.08 -12.83 -3.17
C LYS A 228 -4.54 -13.66 -4.37
N ALA A 229 -5.74 -13.43 -4.89
CA ALA A 229 -6.26 -14.13 -6.06
C ALA A 229 -5.40 -13.87 -7.32
N THR A 230 -4.88 -12.65 -7.49
CA THR A 230 -3.99 -12.29 -8.59
C THR A 230 -2.62 -12.95 -8.43
N GLU A 231 -2.09 -13.00 -7.23
CA GLU A 231 -0.82 -13.68 -6.90
C GLU A 231 -0.93 -15.19 -7.08
N GLU A 232 -2.03 -15.81 -6.66
CA GLU A 232 -2.30 -17.23 -6.88
C GLU A 232 -2.37 -17.55 -8.38
N LYS A 233 -3.04 -16.72 -9.18
CA LYS A 233 -3.10 -16.87 -10.63
C LYS A 233 -1.71 -16.69 -11.27
N LYS A 234 -0.94 -15.70 -10.83
CA LYS A 234 0.42 -15.46 -11.31
C LYS A 234 1.37 -16.58 -10.89
N SER A 235 1.25 -17.07 -9.65
CA SER A 235 2.01 -18.23 -9.15
C SER A 235 1.67 -19.52 -9.89
N LEU A 236 0.42 -19.72 -10.29
CA LEU A 236 0.02 -20.83 -11.18
C LEU A 236 0.64 -20.70 -12.58
N GLU A 237 0.66 -19.48 -13.14
CA GLU A 237 1.34 -19.22 -14.42
C GLU A 237 2.86 -19.36 -14.32
N GLU A 238 3.47 -18.96 -13.19
CA GLU A 238 4.91 -19.12 -12.91
C GLU A 238 5.29 -20.56 -12.54
N SER A 239 4.44 -21.30 -11.83
CA SER A 239 4.65 -22.73 -11.55
C SER A 239 4.56 -23.59 -12.81
N MET A 240 3.87 -23.11 -13.84
CA MET A 240 3.93 -23.68 -15.19
C MET A 240 5.22 -23.31 -15.94
N LYS A 241 5.95 -22.27 -15.50
CA LYS A 241 7.16 -21.79 -16.16
C LYS A 241 8.47 -22.05 -15.43
N LEU A 242 8.52 -22.11 -14.09
CA LEU A 242 9.76 -22.38 -13.35
C LEU A 242 9.51 -22.85 -11.91
N LYS A 243 10.24 -23.90 -11.51
CA LYS A 243 10.35 -24.39 -10.13
C LYS A 243 11.20 -23.46 -9.26
N ASN A 244 10.81 -23.36 -7.98
CA ASN A 244 11.57 -22.89 -6.83
C ASN A 244 11.78 -21.37 -6.66
N THR A 245 10.97 -20.77 -5.79
CA THR A 245 11.50 -19.83 -4.79
C THR A 245 10.64 -19.95 -3.53
N GLU A 246 11.21 -20.52 -2.48
CA GLU A 246 10.61 -20.59 -1.15
C GLU A 246 10.50 -19.17 -0.59
N ILE A 247 9.33 -18.85 -0.06
CA ILE A 247 9.10 -17.57 0.63
C ILE A 247 9.65 -17.72 2.04
N GLU A 248 10.91 -17.39 2.23
CA GLU A 248 11.52 -17.30 3.55
C GLU A 248 11.42 -15.88 4.10
N TRP A 249 11.19 -15.77 5.41
CA TRP A 249 11.38 -14.58 6.24
C TRP A 249 12.87 -14.18 6.26
N GLY A 250 13.39 -13.69 5.19
CA GLY A 250 14.81 -13.37 5.00
C GLY A 250 15.07 -12.47 3.80
N ASN A 251 14.13 -12.33 2.91
CA ASN A 251 14.29 -11.52 1.69
C ASN A 251 13.90 -10.06 1.95
N GLN A 252 14.76 -9.36 2.70
CA GLN A 252 14.61 -7.91 2.86
C GLN A 252 14.80 -7.21 1.50
N ILE A 253 13.85 -6.36 1.14
CA ILE A 253 13.96 -5.55 -0.08
C ILE A 253 14.93 -4.41 0.12
N ARG A 254 14.94 -3.77 1.31
CA ARG A 254 15.80 -2.62 1.60
C ARG A 254 16.35 -2.65 3.02
N SER A 255 17.64 -2.31 3.15
CA SER A 255 18.32 -2.19 4.44
C SER A 255 18.74 -0.75 4.72
N TYR A 256 18.49 -0.30 5.94
CA TYR A 256 18.85 1.00 6.48
C TYR A 256 19.89 0.76 7.59
N VAL A 257 21.17 1.03 7.32
CA VAL A 257 22.28 0.81 8.27
C VAL A 257 22.74 2.17 8.78
N LEU A 258 22.46 2.47 10.06
CA LEU A 258 22.86 3.71 10.71
C LEU A 258 24.20 3.57 11.45
N HIS A 259 24.59 2.34 11.79
CA HIS A 259 25.81 2.03 12.51
C HIS A 259 26.29 0.60 12.13
N PRO A 260 27.62 0.34 11.93
CA PRO A 260 28.77 1.24 12.14
C PRO A 260 29.03 2.22 10.97
N TYR A 261 28.45 2.00 9.83
CA TYR A 261 28.52 2.90 8.67
C TYR A 261 27.11 3.36 8.29
N LYS A 262 27.04 4.41 7.49
CA LYS A 262 25.74 4.98 7.05
C LYS A 262 25.47 4.56 5.63
N MET A 263 24.39 3.78 5.40
CA MET A 263 24.00 3.34 4.06
C MET A 263 22.53 2.88 4.04
N VAL A 264 21.81 3.27 2.99
CA VAL A 264 20.54 2.64 2.60
C VAL A 264 20.81 1.89 1.29
N LYS A 265 20.42 0.62 1.23
CA LYS A 265 20.62 -0.24 0.06
C LYS A 265 19.35 -1.01 -0.26
N ASP A 266 18.89 -0.94 -1.49
CA ASP A 266 17.90 -1.85 -2.04
C ASP A 266 18.61 -3.08 -2.60
N HIS A 267 18.17 -4.27 -2.15
CA HIS A 267 18.82 -5.53 -2.50
C HIS A 267 18.36 -6.09 -3.86
N ARG A 268 17.24 -5.60 -4.38
CA ARG A 268 16.68 -6.04 -5.66
C ARG A 268 17.33 -5.34 -6.84
N THR A 269 17.53 -4.03 -6.70
CA THR A 269 18.08 -3.17 -7.75
C THR A 269 19.58 -2.90 -7.57
N GLY A 270 20.10 -3.09 -6.36
CA GLY A 270 21.46 -2.70 -6.00
C GLY A 270 21.65 -1.20 -5.76
N ALA A 271 20.60 -0.39 -5.90
CA ALA A 271 20.67 1.05 -5.61
C ALA A 271 21.04 1.29 -4.15
N GLU A 272 22.01 2.18 -3.91
CA GLU A 272 22.48 2.50 -2.57
C GLU A 272 22.84 3.97 -2.40
N THR A 273 22.70 4.49 -1.18
CA THR A 273 23.08 5.86 -0.84
C THR A 273 23.58 5.96 0.59
N PRO A 274 24.64 6.75 0.85
CA PRO A 274 25.10 7.05 2.21
C PRO A 274 24.22 8.11 2.90
N ASN A 275 23.37 8.83 2.16
CA ASN A 275 22.51 9.89 2.67
C ASN A 275 21.23 9.34 3.31
N ILE A 276 21.36 8.65 4.45
CA ILE A 276 20.22 8.09 5.18
C ILE A 276 19.25 9.19 5.63
N GLY A 277 19.77 10.33 6.08
CA GLY A 277 18.94 11.46 6.51
C GLY A 277 18.00 11.91 5.40
N GLY A 278 18.54 12.10 4.18
CA GLY A 278 17.74 12.45 3.02
C GLY A 278 16.66 11.41 2.69
N VAL A 279 16.96 10.12 2.85
CA VAL A 279 15.97 9.05 2.63
C VAL A 279 14.82 9.16 3.65
N PHE A 280 15.11 9.31 4.95
CA PHE A 280 14.05 9.50 5.96
C PHE A 280 13.33 10.85 5.85
N GLU A 281 13.93 11.85 5.18
CA GLU A 281 13.26 13.10 4.80
C GLU A 281 12.42 12.96 3.52
N GLY A 282 12.30 11.76 2.96
CA GLY A 282 11.43 11.46 1.83
C GLY A 282 12.12 11.45 0.47
N ASN A 283 13.45 11.49 0.38
CA ASN A 283 14.14 11.36 -0.90
C ASN A 283 14.22 9.89 -1.32
N LEU A 284 13.11 9.34 -1.84
CA LEU A 284 12.99 7.95 -2.30
C LEU A 284 13.13 7.80 -3.81
N ASP A 285 13.09 8.89 -4.58
CA ASP A 285 13.08 8.83 -6.05
C ASP A 285 14.22 7.97 -6.63
N PRO A 286 15.47 8.00 -6.12
CA PRO A 286 16.54 7.15 -6.66
C PRO A 286 16.26 5.64 -6.55
N PHE A 287 15.56 5.22 -5.50
CA PHE A 287 15.16 3.82 -5.33
C PHE A 287 13.96 3.48 -6.20
N ILE A 288 12.93 4.32 -6.18
CA ILE A 288 11.70 4.13 -6.94
C ILE A 288 11.97 4.13 -8.45
N GLU A 289 12.89 4.97 -8.93
CA GLU A 289 13.31 4.97 -10.34
C GLU A 289 14.03 3.68 -10.71
N ALA A 290 14.93 3.19 -9.84
CA ALA A 290 15.63 1.94 -10.05
C ALA A 290 14.70 0.71 -10.01
N GLU A 291 13.54 0.82 -9.36
CA GLU A 291 12.54 -0.25 -9.23
C GLU A 291 11.55 -0.32 -10.40
N ARG A 292 11.58 0.62 -11.34
CA ARG A 292 10.62 0.65 -12.47
C ARG A 292 10.68 -0.58 -13.36
N ASP A 293 11.84 -1.20 -13.43
CA ASP A 293 12.10 -2.35 -14.29
C ASP A 293 11.90 -3.69 -13.56
N LEU A 294 11.46 -3.67 -12.27
CA LEU A 294 11.06 -4.85 -11.50
C LEU A 294 9.59 -5.20 -11.78
#